data_8254d43c991c66a502de87ad85d01a57
#
_entry.id   8254d43c991c66a502de87ad85d01a57
#
_cell.length_a   1.000
_cell.length_b   1.000
_cell.length_c   1.000
_cell.angle_alpha   90.00
_cell.angle_beta   90.00
_cell.angle_gamma   90.00
#
_symmetry.space_group_name_H-M   'P 1'
#
loop_
_entity.id
_entity.type
_entity.pdbx_description
1 polymer ?
#
loop_
_entity_poly.entity_id
_entity_poly.type
_entity_poly.pdbx_seq_one_letter_code
_entity_poly.pdbx_strand_id
1 'polypeptide(L)'
;MPFYLCLILCYNEETKEFVNIIKANTDDLLRLVTDVLALSELDQYNKLPTNIQTDINMICQLSIEVAKMQKQDTVEFLFKPEREKLIILSNPERISQLLANLAHNAIKFTTHGSIELTYSVLEAEKKLEISVTDTGIGIPKEKQEKVFERFYKMNSFSQGTGLGLSISRTIAEKLGGSLHIDSSYTDGCRMVLTLPLVYAE
;
A
#
# COMPACT_ATOMS: atom_id res chain seq x y z
N MET A 1 -45.69 6.08 -2.42
CA MET A 1 -44.84 6.60 -1.35
C MET A 1 -44.88 5.81 -0.01
N PRO A 2 -45.10 4.51 0.06
CA PRO A 2 -44.95 3.77 1.32
C PRO A 2 -43.70 2.88 1.41
N PHE A 3 -43.01 2.57 0.30
CA PHE A 3 -41.87 1.65 0.33
C PHE A 3 -40.58 2.23 0.98
N TYR A 4 -40.35 3.53 0.86
CA TYR A 4 -39.19 4.17 1.48
C TYR A 4 -39.29 4.33 3.00
N LEU A 5 -40.50 4.50 3.54
CA LEU A 5 -40.72 4.60 4.99
C LEU A 5 -40.58 3.24 5.69
N CYS A 6 -40.89 2.14 5.04
CA CYS A 6 -40.78 0.79 5.60
C CYS A 6 -39.30 0.37 5.76
N LEU A 7 -38.41 0.80 4.84
CA LEU A 7 -36.96 0.57 4.91
C LEU A 7 -36.30 1.33 6.07
N ILE A 8 -36.85 2.48 6.46
CA ILE A 8 -36.28 3.30 7.55
C ILE A 8 -36.73 2.80 8.93
N LEU A 9 -37.92 2.18 9.02
CA LEU A 9 -38.50 1.72 10.29
C LEU A 9 -38.11 0.29 10.69
N CYS A 10 -37.52 -0.51 9.78
CA CYS A 10 -37.04 -1.86 10.08
C CYS A 10 -35.49 -1.92 10.27
N TYR A 11 -34.84 -0.79 10.56
CA TYR A 11 -33.40 -0.72 10.75
C TYR A 11 -33.07 -1.10 12.20
N ASN A 12 -33.22 -2.39 12.52
CA ASN A 12 -32.72 -2.95 13.78
C ASN A 12 -31.22 -3.22 13.70
N GLU A 13 -30.58 -3.51 14.84
CA GLU A 13 -29.13 -3.76 14.90
C GLU A 13 -28.71 -4.96 14.01
N GLU A 14 -29.53 -6.01 13.92
CA GLU A 14 -29.27 -7.15 13.03
C GLU A 14 -29.23 -6.75 11.55
N THR A 15 -30.16 -5.89 11.12
CA THR A 15 -30.22 -5.39 9.74
C THR A 15 -28.97 -4.54 9.42
N LYS A 16 -28.51 -3.74 10.37
CA LYS A 16 -27.26 -2.97 10.24
C LYS A 16 -26.05 -3.89 10.07
N GLU A 17 -25.98 -4.95 10.88
CA GLU A 17 -24.91 -5.93 10.80
C GLU A 17 -24.87 -6.62 9.43
N PHE A 18 -26.02 -7.07 8.91
CA PHE A 18 -26.10 -7.66 7.57
C PHE A 18 -25.68 -6.67 6.48
N VAL A 19 -26.13 -5.41 6.55
CA VAL A 19 -25.74 -4.37 5.59
C VAL A 19 -24.24 -4.11 5.63
N ASN A 20 -23.62 -4.08 6.83
CA ASN A 20 -22.18 -3.92 6.97
C ASN A 20 -21.41 -5.12 6.38
N ILE A 21 -21.89 -6.34 6.60
CA ILE A 21 -21.30 -7.55 6.02
C ILE A 21 -21.39 -7.52 4.49
N ILE A 22 -22.55 -7.16 3.93
CA ILE A 22 -22.74 -7.05 2.48
C ILE A 22 -21.80 -5.99 1.91
N LYS A 23 -21.71 -4.82 2.54
CA LYS A 23 -20.82 -3.74 2.12
C LYS A 23 -19.37 -4.20 2.14
N ALA A 24 -18.90 -4.80 3.24
CA ALA A 24 -17.51 -5.29 3.35
C ALA A 24 -17.19 -6.34 2.27
N ASN A 25 -18.07 -7.28 2.00
CA ASN A 25 -17.89 -8.29 0.94
C ASN A 25 -17.91 -7.66 -0.46
N THR A 26 -18.75 -6.64 -0.69
CA THR A 26 -18.79 -5.92 -1.97
C THR A 26 -17.50 -5.14 -2.20
N ASP A 27 -16.97 -4.46 -1.18
CA ASP A 27 -15.71 -3.73 -1.24
C ASP A 27 -14.54 -4.69 -1.50
N ASP A 28 -14.51 -5.86 -0.84
CA ASP A 28 -13.50 -6.90 -1.07
C ASP A 28 -13.58 -7.47 -2.50
N LEU A 29 -14.79 -7.67 -3.05
CA LEU A 29 -14.98 -8.14 -4.43
C LEU A 29 -14.53 -7.10 -5.45
N LEU A 30 -14.90 -5.84 -5.28
CA LEU A 30 -14.44 -4.74 -6.15
C LEU A 30 -12.92 -4.63 -6.15
N ARG A 31 -12.30 -4.77 -4.96
CA ARG A 31 -10.86 -4.77 -4.82
C ARG A 31 -10.22 -5.95 -5.56
N LEU A 32 -10.78 -7.15 -5.42
CA LEU A 32 -10.29 -8.34 -6.12
C LEU A 32 -10.33 -8.15 -7.64
N VAL A 33 -11.44 -7.64 -8.19
CA VAL A 33 -11.57 -7.36 -9.62
C VAL A 33 -10.53 -6.34 -10.07
N THR A 34 -10.37 -5.25 -9.31
CA THR A 34 -9.38 -4.20 -9.62
C THR A 34 -7.94 -4.75 -9.57
N ASP A 35 -7.62 -5.58 -8.57
CA ASP A 35 -6.31 -6.21 -8.42
C ASP A 35 -6.00 -7.16 -9.60
N VAL A 36 -6.99 -7.97 -10.04
CA VAL A 36 -6.84 -8.88 -11.18
C VAL A 36 -6.64 -8.10 -12.48
N LEU A 37 -7.41 -7.02 -12.70
CA LEU A 37 -7.23 -6.16 -13.86
C LEU A 37 -5.85 -5.49 -13.87
N ALA A 38 -5.39 -5.00 -12.71
CA ALA A 38 -4.05 -4.41 -12.57
C ALA A 38 -2.94 -5.42 -12.89
N LEU A 39 -3.05 -6.68 -12.42
CA LEU A 39 -2.12 -7.74 -12.79
C LEU A 39 -2.12 -8.03 -14.29
N SER A 40 -3.31 -8.15 -14.90
CA SER A 40 -3.45 -8.39 -16.34
C SER A 40 -2.84 -7.25 -17.17
N GLU A 41 -3.01 -6.01 -16.74
CA GLU A 41 -2.39 -4.85 -17.37
C GLU A 41 -0.86 -4.88 -17.20
N LEU A 42 -0.37 -5.12 -15.99
CA LEU A 42 1.06 -5.21 -15.71
C LEU A 42 1.73 -6.33 -16.54
N ASP A 43 1.08 -7.46 -16.73
CA ASP A 43 1.63 -8.59 -17.51
C ASP A 43 1.86 -8.23 -18.99
N GLN A 44 1.19 -7.18 -19.53
CA GLN A 44 1.41 -6.70 -20.90
C GLN A 44 2.73 -5.96 -21.10
N TYR A 45 3.35 -5.49 -20.02
CA TYR A 45 4.59 -4.72 -20.08
C TYR A 45 5.79 -5.53 -19.59
N ASN A 46 6.88 -5.53 -20.33
CA ASN A 46 8.17 -6.01 -19.80
C ASN A 46 8.78 -4.99 -18.83
N LYS A 47 8.65 -3.69 -19.16
CA LYS A 47 9.05 -2.56 -18.32
C LYS A 47 7.97 -1.48 -18.37
N LEU A 48 7.69 -0.84 -17.26
CA LEU A 48 6.82 0.31 -17.20
C LEU A 48 7.54 1.57 -17.72
N PRO A 49 6.82 2.51 -18.36
CA PRO A 49 7.39 3.81 -18.72
C PRO A 49 7.89 4.55 -17.46
N THR A 50 9.10 5.11 -17.52
CA THR A 50 9.74 5.83 -16.41
C THR A 50 10.27 7.20 -16.84
N ASN A 51 9.59 7.85 -17.78
CA ASN A 51 10.00 9.11 -18.40
C ASN A 51 9.16 10.33 -17.94
N ILE A 52 8.40 10.19 -16.86
CA ILE A 52 7.55 11.25 -16.32
C ILE A 52 8.24 11.88 -15.12
N GLN A 53 8.31 13.21 -15.09
CA GLN A 53 8.78 13.94 -13.92
C GLN A 53 7.91 13.61 -12.71
N THR A 54 8.52 13.10 -11.66
CA THR A 54 7.85 12.52 -10.51
C THR A 54 8.38 13.18 -9.25
N ASP A 55 7.53 13.97 -8.59
CA ASP A 55 7.84 14.57 -7.29
C ASP A 55 7.60 13.53 -6.18
N ILE A 56 8.69 13.00 -5.63
CA ILE A 56 8.65 11.96 -4.60
C ILE A 56 8.05 12.49 -3.30
N ASN A 57 8.37 13.74 -2.92
CA ASN A 57 7.82 14.34 -1.71
C ASN A 57 6.29 14.43 -1.78
N MET A 58 5.78 14.89 -2.93
CA MET A 58 4.34 15.02 -3.14
C MET A 58 3.63 13.65 -3.07
N ILE A 59 4.19 12.62 -3.71
CA ILE A 59 3.59 11.28 -3.69
C ILE A 59 3.60 10.70 -2.27
N CYS A 60 4.72 10.80 -1.57
CA CYS A 60 4.84 10.30 -0.20
C CYS A 60 3.89 11.03 0.75
N GLN A 61 3.85 12.36 0.68
CA GLN A 61 2.94 13.18 1.49
C GLN A 61 1.47 12.80 1.24
N LEU A 62 1.07 12.69 -0.03
CA LEU A 62 -0.30 12.31 -0.38
C LEU A 62 -0.65 10.91 0.12
N SER A 63 0.28 9.96 0.02
CA SER A 63 0.07 8.59 0.51
C SER A 63 -0.21 8.56 2.03
N ILE A 64 0.53 9.34 2.81
CA ILE A 64 0.32 9.47 4.26
C ILE A 64 -1.00 10.18 4.57
N GLU A 65 -1.35 11.26 3.87
CA GLU A 65 -2.61 11.97 4.10
C GLU A 65 -3.83 11.09 3.81
N VAL A 66 -3.80 10.32 2.73
CA VAL A 66 -4.87 9.36 2.41
C VAL A 66 -4.94 8.25 3.48
N ALA A 67 -3.79 7.78 3.98
CA ALA A 67 -3.72 6.79 5.04
C ALA A 67 -4.35 7.29 6.34
N LYS A 68 -4.09 8.54 6.75
CA LYS A 68 -4.68 9.18 7.93
C LYS A 68 -6.21 9.19 7.89
N MET A 69 -6.81 9.40 6.71
CA MET A 69 -8.28 9.41 6.56
C MET A 69 -8.94 8.05 6.83
N GLN A 70 -8.18 6.96 6.78
CA GLN A 70 -8.69 5.59 6.91
C GLN A 70 -8.60 5.02 8.33
N LYS A 71 -7.90 5.69 9.23
CA LYS A 71 -7.62 5.17 10.58
C LYS A 71 -8.08 6.14 11.66
N GLN A 72 -8.53 5.59 12.81
CA GLN A 72 -8.86 6.35 14.02
C GLN A 72 -7.59 6.86 14.73
N ASP A 73 -7.72 7.76 15.67
CA ASP A 73 -6.68 8.54 16.38
C ASP A 73 -5.65 7.72 17.19
N THR A 74 -5.62 6.40 17.05
CA THR A 74 -4.72 5.51 17.82
C THR A 74 -3.38 5.24 17.13
N VAL A 75 -3.19 5.73 15.90
CA VAL A 75 -1.98 5.53 15.10
C VAL A 75 -1.44 6.87 14.64
N GLU A 76 -0.18 7.12 14.95
CA GLU A 76 0.54 8.30 14.47
C GLU A 76 1.04 8.07 13.04
N PHE A 77 0.89 9.07 12.17
CA PHE A 77 1.37 9.01 10.78
C PHE A 77 2.46 10.06 10.58
N LEU A 78 3.63 9.62 10.16
CA LEU A 78 4.81 10.45 10.00
C LEU A 78 5.33 10.37 8.55
N PHE A 79 5.68 11.53 7.99
CA PHE A 79 6.48 11.59 6.77
C PHE A 79 7.76 12.39 7.07
N LYS A 80 8.91 11.78 6.84
CA LYS A 80 10.21 12.39 7.06
C LYS A 80 11.01 12.38 5.76
N PRO A 81 10.92 13.43 4.93
CA PRO A 81 11.69 13.55 3.71
C PRO A 81 13.17 13.81 4.03
N GLU A 82 14.07 13.17 3.28
CA GLU A 82 15.51 13.47 3.36
C GLU A 82 15.85 14.83 2.74
N ARG A 83 15.06 15.26 1.73
CA ARG A 83 15.26 16.52 1.00
C ARG A 83 13.98 17.31 0.94
N GLU A 84 14.09 18.63 0.89
CA GLU A 84 12.93 19.53 0.73
C GLU A 84 12.17 19.28 -0.59
N LYS A 85 12.89 18.87 -1.63
CA LYS A 85 12.32 18.53 -2.94
C LYS A 85 13.17 17.46 -3.63
N LEU A 86 12.49 16.44 -4.15
CA LEU A 86 13.12 15.37 -4.94
C LEU A 86 12.27 15.06 -6.17
N ILE A 87 12.75 15.45 -7.35
CA ILE A 87 12.11 15.13 -8.63
C ILE A 87 12.98 14.16 -9.41
N ILE A 88 12.42 13.01 -9.76
CA ILE A 88 13.07 11.98 -10.57
C ILE A 88 12.27 11.69 -11.82
N LEU A 89 12.88 11.04 -12.80
CA LEU A 89 12.17 10.44 -13.92
C LEU A 89 11.68 9.05 -13.50
N SER A 90 10.37 8.85 -13.41
CA SER A 90 9.76 7.56 -13.06
C SER A 90 8.31 7.48 -13.55
N ASN A 91 7.49 6.68 -12.88
CA ASN A 91 6.05 6.56 -13.14
C ASN A 91 5.26 6.93 -11.87
N PRO A 92 4.74 8.15 -11.78
CA PRO A 92 4.08 8.64 -10.55
C PRO A 92 2.84 7.83 -10.16
N GLU A 93 2.06 7.39 -11.16
CA GLU A 93 0.84 6.61 -10.93
C GLU A 93 1.16 5.25 -10.29
N ARG A 94 2.15 4.53 -10.81
CA ARG A 94 2.54 3.22 -10.30
C ARG A 94 3.24 3.30 -8.95
N ILE A 95 4.05 4.34 -8.70
CA ILE A 95 4.63 4.58 -7.38
C ILE A 95 3.51 4.88 -6.37
N SER A 96 2.56 5.75 -6.72
CA SER A 96 1.40 6.06 -5.85
C SER A 96 0.58 4.82 -5.54
N GLN A 97 0.29 3.97 -6.53
CA GLN A 97 -0.42 2.71 -6.36
C GLN A 97 0.31 1.78 -5.39
N LEU A 98 1.63 1.63 -5.56
CA LEU A 98 2.46 0.80 -4.70
C LEU A 98 2.47 1.32 -3.26
N LEU A 99 2.74 2.62 -3.06
CA LEU A 99 2.79 3.22 -1.72
C LEU A 99 1.42 3.17 -1.03
N ALA A 100 0.32 3.42 -1.74
CA ALA A 100 -1.03 3.29 -1.20
C ALA A 100 -1.30 1.86 -0.70
N ASN A 101 -0.85 0.84 -1.42
CA ASN A 101 -1.00 -0.54 -0.99
C ASN A 101 -0.14 -0.87 0.25
N LEU A 102 1.10 -0.39 0.30
CA LEU A 102 1.96 -0.57 1.50
C LEU A 102 1.36 0.15 2.72
N ALA A 103 0.92 1.41 2.56
CA ALA A 103 0.28 2.17 3.62
C ALA A 103 -1.01 1.49 4.11
N HIS A 104 -1.84 0.96 3.19
CA HIS A 104 -3.04 0.21 3.56
C HIS A 104 -2.70 -1.05 4.38
N ASN A 105 -1.66 -1.79 4.01
CA ASN A 105 -1.21 -2.94 4.78
C ASN A 105 -0.73 -2.51 6.18
N ALA A 106 0.07 -1.44 6.29
CA ALA A 106 0.52 -0.88 7.55
C ALA A 106 -0.67 -0.51 8.46
N ILE A 107 -1.69 0.19 7.93
CA ILE A 107 -2.93 0.54 8.65
C ILE A 107 -3.65 -0.69 9.16
N LYS A 108 -3.78 -1.70 8.32
CA LYS A 108 -4.51 -2.93 8.63
C LYS A 108 -3.88 -3.70 9.80
N PHE A 109 -2.55 -3.71 9.88
CA PHE A 109 -1.81 -4.52 10.85
C PHE A 109 -1.25 -3.74 12.04
N THR A 110 -1.47 -2.43 12.11
CA THR A 110 -1.10 -1.57 13.23
C THR A 110 -2.35 -1.08 13.95
N THR A 111 -2.59 -1.55 15.17
CA THR A 111 -3.74 -1.11 15.98
C THR A 111 -3.41 0.13 16.82
N HIS A 112 -2.18 0.23 17.29
CA HIS A 112 -1.63 1.34 18.09
C HIS A 112 -0.18 1.55 17.70
N GLY A 113 0.34 2.77 17.85
CA GLY A 113 1.73 3.10 17.55
C GLY A 113 1.85 4.02 16.34
N SER A 114 2.75 3.73 15.40
CA SER A 114 3.04 4.64 14.30
C SER A 114 3.23 3.95 12.96
N ILE A 115 2.94 4.71 11.90
CA ILE A 115 3.27 4.38 10.52
C ILE A 115 4.13 5.53 9.99
N GLU A 116 5.35 5.22 9.61
CA GLU A 116 6.32 6.20 9.12
C GLU A 116 6.69 5.91 7.68
N LEU A 117 6.66 6.94 6.84
CA LEU A 117 7.17 6.92 5.49
C LEU A 117 8.43 7.78 5.43
N THR A 118 9.51 7.21 4.94
CA THR A 118 10.80 7.89 4.78
C THR A 118 11.37 7.57 3.41
N TYR A 119 12.36 8.32 2.96
CA TYR A 119 13.20 7.89 1.84
C TYR A 119 14.66 8.30 2.06
N SER A 120 15.57 7.60 1.39
CA SER A 120 17.01 7.87 1.36
C SER A 120 17.52 7.86 -0.07
N VAL A 121 18.37 8.81 -0.38
CA VAL A 121 18.98 8.98 -1.70
C VAL A 121 20.41 8.43 -1.69
N LEU A 122 20.61 7.31 -2.37
CA LEU A 122 21.91 6.62 -2.47
C LEU A 122 22.59 7.02 -3.78
N GLU A 123 23.22 8.21 -3.78
CA GLU A 123 23.85 8.81 -4.97
C GLU A 123 24.91 7.91 -5.63
N ALA A 124 25.76 7.30 -4.81
CA ALA A 124 26.85 6.43 -5.29
C ALA A 124 26.31 5.19 -6.02
N GLU A 125 25.13 4.70 -5.61
CA GLU A 125 24.49 3.53 -6.18
C GLU A 125 23.47 3.89 -7.26
N LYS A 126 23.19 5.19 -7.45
CA LYS A 126 22.11 5.71 -8.30
C LYS A 126 20.75 5.08 -7.96
N LYS A 127 20.43 5.03 -6.66
CA LYS A 127 19.19 4.45 -6.15
C LYS A 127 18.46 5.42 -5.23
N LEU A 128 17.16 5.31 -5.23
CA LEU A 128 16.25 5.89 -4.25
C LEU A 128 15.62 4.74 -3.46
N GLU A 129 15.72 4.78 -2.15
CA GLU A 129 15.02 3.85 -1.25
C GLU A 129 13.88 4.56 -0.55
N ILE A 130 12.65 4.06 -0.68
CA ILE A 130 11.46 4.56 0.01
C ILE A 130 11.02 3.48 0.98
N SER A 131 10.88 3.82 2.26
CA SER A 131 10.50 2.88 3.31
C SER A 131 9.14 3.23 3.90
N VAL A 132 8.28 2.23 4.03
CA VAL A 132 7.06 2.29 4.83
C VAL A 132 7.29 1.40 6.05
N THR A 133 7.36 2.02 7.22
CA THR A 133 7.64 1.35 8.50
C THR A 133 6.42 1.44 9.40
N ASP A 134 5.98 0.34 9.94
CA ASP A 134 4.89 0.27 10.92
C ASP A 134 5.36 -0.42 12.22
N THR A 135 4.70 -0.10 13.32
CA THR A 135 4.91 -0.74 14.63
C THR A 135 3.84 -1.79 14.94
N GLY A 136 3.33 -2.44 13.91
CA GLY A 136 2.28 -3.44 14.02
C GLY A 136 2.79 -4.82 14.42
N ILE A 137 2.03 -5.85 14.05
CA ILE A 137 2.32 -7.24 14.43
C ILE A 137 3.59 -7.83 13.78
N GLY A 138 4.15 -7.14 12.77
CA GLY A 138 5.30 -7.62 12.00
C GLY A 138 5.02 -8.85 11.14
N ILE A 139 6.07 -9.34 10.46
CA ILE A 139 6.02 -10.51 9.59
C ILE A 139 7.14 -11.48 10.01
N PRO A 140 6.80 -12.71 10.47
CA PRO A 140 7.78 -13.72 10.83
C PRO A 140 8.75 -14.01 9.66
N LYS A 141 10.03 -14.21 9.97
CA LYS A 141 11.11 -14.36 8.96
C LYS A 141 10.80 -15.44 7.93
N GLU A 142 10.24 -16.56 8.36
CA GLU A 142 9.87 -17.70 7.50
C GLU A 142 8.70 -17.41 6.55
N LYS A 143 7.99 -16.29 6.76
CA LYS A 143 6.86 -15.85 5.92
C LYS A 143 7.19 -14.66 5.02
N GLN A 144 8.33 -13.99 5.24
CA GLN A 144 8.68 -12.73 4.57
C GLN A 144 8.73 -12.85 3.03
N GLU A 145 9.19 -13.97 2.49
CA GLU A 145 9.14 -14.19 1.03
C GLU A 145 7.74 -14.59 0.58
N LYS A 146 7.03 -15.40 1.38
CA LYS A 146 5.71 -15.91 1.03
C LYS A 146 4.63 -14.83 0.94
N VAL A 147 4.76 -13.74 1.70
CA VAL A 147 3.77 -12.65 1.66
C VAL A 147 3.70 -11.95 0.31
N PHE A 148 4.68 -12.14 -0.57
CA PHE A 148 4.69 -11.63 -1.94
C PHE A 148 4.10 -12.62 -2.95
N GLU A 149 3.77 -13.85 -2.55
CA GLU A 149 3.08 -14.80 -3.41
C GLU A 149 1.63 -14.37 -3.67
N ARG A 150 1.11 -14.63 -4.87
CA ARG A 150 -0.27 -14.30 -5.23
C ARG A 150 -1.24 -15.08 -4.34
N PHE A 151 -2.28 -14.39 -3.84
CA PHE A 151 -3.33 -14.94 -2.97
C PHE A 151 -2.86 -15.42 -1.58
N TYR A 152 -1.60 -15.20 -1.23
CA TYR A 152 -1.11 -15.57 0.08
C TYR A 152 -1.65 -14.63 1.17
N LYS A 153 -2.10 -15.23 2.28
CA LYS A 153 -2.52 -14.54 3.49
C LYS A 153 -1.89 -15.25 4.70
N MET A 154 -1.30 -14.49 5.62
CA MET A 154 -0.71 -15.06 6.85
C MET A 154 -1.78 -15.71 7.74
N ASN A 155 -3.02 -15.21 7.67
CA ASN A 155 -4.19 -15.75 8.33
C ASN A 155 -5.35 -15.76 7.31
N SER A 156 -5.99 -16.93 7.13
CA SER A 156 -7.09 -17.13 6.18
C SER A 156 -8.32 -16.24 6.48
N PHE A 157 -8.49 -15.83 7.73
CA PHE A 157 -9.60 -14.94 8.15
C PHE A 157 -9.29 -13.46 8.00
N SER A 158 -8.06 -13.07 7.57
CA SER A 158 -7.73 -11.67 7.37
C SER A 158 -8.41 -11.13 6.11
N GLN A 159 -9.10 -9.97 6.24
CA GLN A 159 -9.68 -9.25 5.10
C GLN A 159 -8.63 -8.96 4.01
N GLY A 160 -9.09 -8.86 2.74
CA GLY A 160 -8.28 -8.49 1.59
C GLY A 160 -8.05 -9.65 0.63
N THR A 161 -7.52 -9.34 -0.55
CA THR A 161 -7.38 -10.25 -1.70
C THR A 161 -6.17 -11.17 -1.64
N GLY A 162 -5.12 -10.78 -0.92
CA GLY A 162 -3.80 -11.45 -0.96
C GLY A 162 -3.00 -11.15 -2.25
N LEU A 163 -3.43 -10.17 -3.04
CA LEU A 163 -2.76 -9.76 -4.28
C LEU A 163 -1.91 -8.50 -4.13
N GLY A 164 -2.20 -7.65 -3.15
CA GLY A 164 -1.60 -6.33 -3.04
C GLY A 164 -0.07 -6.35 -3.02
N LEU A 165 0.56 -7.16 -2.15
CA LEU A 165 2.03 -7.21 -2.07
C LEU A 165 2.66 -7.82 -3.33
N SER A 166 2.03 -8.80 -3.96
CA SER A 166 2.51 -9.36 -5.24
C SER A 166 2.43 -8.33 -6.37
N ILE A 167 1.36 -7.53 -6.42
CA ILE A 167 1.22 -6.40 -7.36
C ILE A 167 2.32 -5.36 -7.09
N SER A 168 2.54 -4.99 -5.83
CA SER A 168 3.56 -4.02 -5.46
C SER A 168 4.96 -4.47 -5.84
N ARG A 169 5.31 -5.74 -5.63
CA ARG A 169 6.60 -6.33 -6.06
C ARG A 169 6.73 -6.27 -7.59
N THR A 170 5.69 -6.68 -8.31
CA THR A 170 5.67 -6.62 -9.79
C THR A 170 5.84 -5.19 -10.31
N ILE A 171 5.19 -4.19 -9.71
CA ILE A 171 5.36 -2.78 -10.07
C ILE A 171 6.81 -2.36 -9.84
N ALA A 172 7.39 -2.64 -8.66
CA ALA A 172 8.77 -2.29 -8.34
C ALA A 172 9.77 -2.87 -9.35
N GLU A 173 9.64 -4.15 -9.67
CA GLU A 173 10.48 -4.84 -10.66
C GLU A 173 10.35 -4.23 -12.06
N LYS A 174 9.11 -3.94 -12.50
CA LYS A 174 8.87 -3.33 -13.82
C LYS A 174 9.29 -1.86 -13.92
N LEU A 175 9.46 -1.18 -12.78
CA LEU A 175 10.09 0.14 -12.70
C LEU A 175 11.63 0.05 -12.67
N GLY A 176 12.19 -1.17 -12.70
CA GLY A 176 13.64 -1.40 -12.66
C GLY A 176 14.23 -1.40 -11.26
N GLY A 177 13.38 -1.51 -10.24
CA GLY A 177 13.73 -1.55 -8.82
C GLY A 177 13.41 -2.89 -8.16
N SER A 178 13.20 -2.85 -6.85
CA SER A 178 12.83 -4.02 -6.04
C SER A 178 11.98 -3.62 -4.83
N LEU A 179 11.22 -4.57 -4.29
CA LEU A 179 10.49 -4.43 -3.03
C LEU A 179 10.82 -5.60 -2.12
N HIS A 180 11.25 -5.31 -0.90
CA HIS A 180 11.59 -6.32 0.09
C HIS A 180 11.21 -5.86 1.51
N ILE A 181 11.29 -6.80 2.46
CA ILE A 181 11.13 -6.55 3.88
C ILE A 181 12.51 -6.41 4.51
N ASP A 182 12.72 -5.35 5.29
CA ASP A 182 13.92 -5.22 6.12
C ASP A 182 13.83 -6.17 7.32
N SER A 183 14.50 -7.31 7.21
CA SER A 183 14.53 -8.34 8.25
C SER A 183 15.28 -7.94 9.52
N SER A 184 16.01 -6.81 9.51
CA SER A 184 16.71 -6.28 10.68
C SER A 184 15.77 -5.47 11.59
N TYR A 185 14.67 -4.97 11.04
CA TYR A 185 13.64 -4.26 11.81
C TYR A 185 12.71 -5.27 12.50
N THR A 186 12.56 -5.17 13.82
CA THR A 186 11.86 -6.17 14.67
C THR A 186 10.65 -5.63 15.40
N ASP A 187 10.45 -4.30 15.43
CA ASP A 187 9.38 -3.66 16.19
C ASP A 187 8.06 -3.52 15.41
N GLY A 188 7.92 -4.28 14.33
CA GLY A 188 6.79 -4.25 13.40
C GLY A 188 7.22 -4.74 12.02
N CYS A 189 6.83 -4.01 10.97
CA CYS A 189 7.27 -4.30 9.62
C CYS A 189 7.87 -3.04 8.96
N ARG A 190 8.97 -3.23 8.21
CA ARG A 190 9.55 -2.22 7.33
C ARG A 190 9.63 -2.78 5.93
N MET A 191 8.82 -2.20 5.02
CA MET A 191 8.85 -2.47 3.60
C MET A 191 9.77 -1.45 2.92
N VAL A 192 10.73 -1.92 2.12
CA VAL A 192 11.69 -1.08 1.41
C VAL A 192 11.51 -1.23 -0.09
N LEU A 193 11.11 -0.15 -0.73
CA LEU A 193 11.04 0.01 -2.18
C LEU A 193 12.33 0.66 -2.66
N THR A 194 13.10 -0.02 -3.50
CA THR A 194 14.26 0.54 -4.18
C THR A 194 13.90 0.88 -5.63
N LEU A 195 14.23 2.07 -6.08
CA LEU A 195 14.02 2.55 -7.46
C LEU A 195 15.33 3.08 -8.07
N PRO A 196 15.50 3.04 -9.39
CA PRO A 196 16.55 3.76 -10.05
C PRO A 196 16.43 5.27 -9.81
N LEU A 197 17.54 5.92 -9.44
CA LEU A 197 17.61 7.36 -9.28
C LEU A 197 18.06 7.99 -10.60
N VAL A 198 17.10 8.58 -11.31
CA VAL A 198 17.32 9.33 -12.54
C VAL A 198 16.71 10.71 -12.34
N TYR A 199 17.54 11.74 -12.22
CA TYR A 199 17.05 13.10 -12.04
C TYR A 199 16.34 13.61 -13.30
N ALA A 200 15.29 14.39 -13.11
CA ALA A 200 14.71 15.19 -14.19
C ALA A 200 15.64 16.40 -14.44
N GLU A 201 15.99 16.62 -15.71
CA GLU A 201 16.73 17.81 -16.15
C GLU A 201 15.87 19.07 -16.03
#